data_754b5619d8f808794e84b74a0013391f
#
_entry.id   754b5619d8f808794e84b74a0013391f
#
_cell.length_a   1.000
_cell.length_b   1.000
_cell.length_c   1.000
_cell.angle_alpha   90.00
_cell.angle_beta   90.00
_cell.angle_gamma   90.00
#
_symmetry.space_group_name_H-M   'P 1'
#
loop_
_entity.id
_entity.type
_entity.pdbx_description
1 polymer ?
#
loop_
_entity_poly.entity_id
_entity_poly.type
_entity_poly.pdbx_seq_one_letter_code
_entity_poly.pdbx_strand_id
1 'polypeptide(L)'
;MGVRVNSTINTFVNSGLITTTVKGVHWSDGIGINANVKTLKNTGTIQGFSAPIKSSGGTIETLINEGTMKGESIGIYMSGGLVKTLINSGTINQNNSATWAAGIKLQNNSTIENIINTGSIRSNAFGISVTGGKFGTLTIKNGGQVYGKYSAIGVGRSQTLGDLYI
;
A
#
# COMPACT_ATOMS: atom_id res chain seq x y z
N MET A 1 -6.32 -12.03 -9.67
CA MET A 1 -6.89 -11.21 -8.59
C MET A 1 -7.57 -12.11 -7.60
N GLY A 2 -7.26 -12.00 -6.31
CA GLY A 2 -7.88 -12.81 -5.26
C GLY A 2 -9.30 -12.33 -4.94
N VAL A 3 -9.44 -11.04 -4.63
CA VAL A 3 -10.73 -10.41 -4.33
C VAL A 3 -10.85 -9.11 -5.11
N ARG A 4 -12.06 -8.81 -5.63
CA ARG A 4 -12.36 -7.53 -6.26
C ARG A 4 -13.53 -6.84 -5.54
N VAL A 5 -13.32 -5.60 -5.13
CA VAL A 5 -14.31 -4.76 -4.47
C VAL A 5 -14.80 -3.71 -5.47
N ASN A 6 -16.01 -3.92 -6.01
CA ASN A 6 -16.66 -3.03 -6.98
C ASN A 6 -17.91 -2.33 -6.42
N SER A 7 -18.27 -2.62 -5.18
CA SER A 7 -19.39 -2.01 -4.47
C SER A 7 -18.96 -1.58 -3.09
N THR A 8 -19.62 -0.59 -2.51
CA THR A 8 -19.33 -0.09 -1.17
C THR A 8 -19.39 -1.20 -0.13
N ILE A 9 -18.37 -1.29 0.70
CA ILE A 9 -18.26 -2.24 1.81
C ILE A 9 -18.00 -1.46 3.10
N ASN A 10 -18.76 -1.78 4.16
CA ASN A 10 -18.50 -1.20 5.48
C ASN A 10 -17.21 -1.76 6.09
N THR A 11 -17.08 -3.09 6.12
CA THR A 11 -15.92 -3.73 6.76
C THR A 11 -15.44 -4.91 5.93
N PHE A 12 -14.15 -4.92 5.66
CA PHE A 12 -13.43 -6.05 5.07
C PHE A 12 -12.34 -6.49 6.06
N VAL A 13 -12.40 -7.73 6.54
CA VAL A 13 -11.38 -8.30 7.43
C VAL A 13 -10.77 -9.53 6.79
N ASN A 14 -9.44 -9.56 6.73
CA ASN A 14 -8.68 -10.76 6.41
C ASN A 14 -7.91 -11.25 7.63
N SER A 15 -8.23 -12.43 8.13
CA SER A 15 -7.47 -13.13 9.18
C SER A 15 -6.76 -14.38 8.66
N GLY A 16 -6.99 -14.75 7.40
CA GLY A 16 -6.40 -15.91 6.74
C GLY A 16 -5.42 -15.53 5.64
N LEU A 17 -5.45 -16.27 4.54
CA LEU A 17 -4.60 -16.07 3.38
C LEU A 17 -5.43 -15.66 2.15
N ILE A 18 -5.15 -14.48 1.61
CA ILE A 18 -5.58 -14.06 0.28
C ILE A 18 -4.35 -14.05 -0.61
N THR A 19 -4.34 -14.86 -1.67
CA THR A 19 -3.18 -14.95 -2.58
C THR A 19 -3.58 -15.03 -4.05
N THR A 20 -2.68 -14.55 -4.91
CA THR A 20 -2.73 -14.77 -6.35
C THR A 20 -1.38 -15.30 -6.81
N THR A 21 -1.42 -16.37 -7.61
CA THR A 21 -0.21 -17.08 -8.08
C THR A 21 0.10 -16.84 -9.55
N VAL A 22 -0.78 -16.15 -10.28
CA VAL A 22 -0.61 -15.93 -11.73
C VAL A 22 0.48 -14.91 -11.97
N LYS A 23 1.57 -15.34 -12.60
CA LYS A 23 2.70 -14.47 -12.99
C LYS A 23 2.42 -13.83 -14.36
N GLY A 24 2.98 -12.63 -14.58
CA GLY A 24 3.01 -12.01 -15.91
C GLY A 24 1.74 -11.29 -16.35
N VAL A 25 0.69 -11.24 -15.54
CA VAL A 25 -0.51 -10.43 -15.83
C VAL A 25 -0.61 -9.25 -14.88
N HIS A 26 -0.86 -8.06 -15.43
CA HIS A 26 -0.95 -6.80 -14.67
C HIS A 26 -2.08 -6.74 -13.62
N TRP A 27 -2.93 -7.76 -13.56
CA TRP A 27 -4.12 -7.84 -12.68
C TRP A 27 -3.97 -8.90 -11.59
N SER A 28 -2.75 -9.30 -11.26
CA SER A 28 -2.47 -10.30 -10.22
C SER A 28 -2.36 -9.67 -8.84
N ASP A 29 -3.36 -8.86 -8.48
CA ASP A 29 -3.44 -8.22 -7.17
C ASP A 29 -4.15 -9.17 -6.18
N GLY A 30 -3.76 -9.14 -4.91
CA GLY A 30 -4.45 -9.85 -3.83
C GLY A 30 -5.87 -9.32 -3.70
N ILE A 31 -6.01 -8.02 -3.47
CA ILE A 31 -7.29 -7.29 -3.40
C ILE A 31 -7.23 -6.10 -4.35
N GLY A 32 -8.20 -6.02 -5.27
CA GLY A 32 -8.41 -4.86 -6.13
C GLY A 32 -9.61 -4.04 -5.63
N ILE A 33 -9.42 -2.74 -5.43
CA ILE A 33 -10.42 -1.84 -4.87
C ILE A 33 -10.77 -0.77 -5.90
N ASN A 34 -12.06 -0.72 -6.27
CA ASN A 34 -12.64 0.25 -7.19
C ASN A 34 -13.83 1.01 -6.58
N ALA A 35 -14.14 0.77 -5.32
CA ALA A 35 -15.30 1.34 -4.63
C ALA A 35 -14.93 1.79 -3.20
N ASN A 36 -15.90 2.32 -2.47
CA ASN A 36 -15.65 2.79 -1.11
C ASN A 36 -15.59 1.62 -0.12
N VAL A 37 -14.61 1.69 0.78
CA VAL A 37 -14.44 0.75 1.89
C VAL A 37 -14.27 1.57 3.17
N LYS A 38 -15.15 1.42 4.15
CA LYS A 38 -15.02 2.15 5.40
C LYS A 38 -13.81 1.62 6.21
N THR A 39 -13.74 0.30 6.42
CA THR A 39 -12.60 -0.31 7.11
C THR A 39 -12.10 -1.53 6.37
N LEU A 40 -10.81 -1.54 6.02
CA LEU A 40 -10.10 -2.73 5.56
C LEU A 40 -9.06 -3.09 6.60
N LYS A 41 -9.19 -4.28 7.22
CA LYS A 41 -8.26 -4.78 8.23
C LYS A 41 -7.63 -6.09 7.78
N ASN A 42 -6.30 -6.15 7.84
CA ASN A 42 -5.52 -7.37 7.62
C ASN A 42 -4.79 -7.78 8.88
N THR A 43 -5.13 -8.93 9.44
CA THR A 43 -4.40 -9.59 10.52
C THR A 43 -3.69 -10.86 10.03
N GLY A 44 -4.06 -11.36 8.84
CA GLY A 44 -3.47 -12.51 8.18
C GLY A 44 -2.45 -12.12 7.11
N THR A 45 -2.49 -12.81 5.98
CA THR A 45 -1.60 -12.56 4.85
C THR A 45 -2.39 -12.18 3.60
N ILE A 46 -2.00 -11.10 2.96
CA ILE A 46 -2.46 -10.75 1.61
C ILE A 46 -1.24 -10.73 0.70
N GLN A 47 -1.27 -11.56 -0.35
CA GLN A 47 -0.20 -11.66 -1.33
C GLN A 47 -0.72 -11.46 -2.74
N GLY A 48 -0.04 -10.62 -3.51
CA GLY A 48 -0.30 -10.42 -4.93
C GLY A 48 1.00 -10.45 -5.74
N PHE A 49 0.95 -10.94 -6.98
CA PHE A 49 2.11 -10.85 -7.85
C PHE A 49 2.38 -9.39 -8.25
N SER A 50 1.35 -8.61 -8.56
CA SER A 50 1.48 -7.16 -8.78
C SER A 50 1.57 -6.44 -7.44
N ALA A 51 0.48 -6.47 -6.66
CA ALA A 51 0.41 -5.90 -5.33
C ALA A 51 -0.56 -6.70 -4.44
N PRO A 52 -0.35 -6.79 -3.12
CA PRO A 52 -1.36 -7.33 -2.21
C PRO A 52 -2.63 -6.48 -2.20
N ILE A 53 -2.50 -5.16 -2.25
CA ILE A 53 -3.62 -4.23 -2.39
C ILE A 53 -3.32 -3.28 -3.56
N LYS A 54 -4.29 -3.18 -4.49
CA LYS A 54 -4.33 -2.15 -5.52
C LYS A 54 -5.63 -1.38 -5.43
N SER A 55 -5.55 -0.07 -5.22
CA SER A 55 -6.68 0.84 -5.36
C SER A 55 -6.60 1.55 -6.69
N SER A 56 -7.69 1.49 -7.46
CA SER A 56 -7.83 2.19 -8.75
C SER A 56 -8.92 3.27 -8.70
N GLY A 57 -9.60 3.43 -7.56
CA GLY A 57 -10.64 4.43 -7.32
C GLY A 57 -11.30 4.22 -5.97
N GLY A 58 -12.28 5.07 -5.65
CA GLY A 58 -13.00 5.03 -4.39
C GLY A 58 -12.21 5.56 -3.20
N THR A 59 -12.77 5.42 -2.02
CA THR A 59 -12.18 5.87 -0.75
C THR A 59 -12.08 4.70 0.23
N ILE A 60 -10.91 4.47 0.78
CA ILE A 60 -10.72 3.64 1.97
C ILE A 60 -10.59 4.60 3.15
N GLU A 61 -11.56 4.59 4.09
CA GLU A 61 -11.46 5.49 5.25
C GLU A 61 -10.33 5.04 6.18
N THR A 62 -10.27 3.75 6.49
CA THR A 62 -9.20 3.21 7.34
C THR A 62 -8.68 1.90 6.77
N LEU A 63 -7.38 1.86 6.47
CA LEU A 63 -6.63 0.67 6.09
C LEU A 63 -5.72 0.28 7.26
N ILE A 64 -5.96 -0.87 7.87
CA ILE A 64 -5.20 -1.38 9.03
C ILE A 64 -4.45 -2.64 8.60
N ASN A 65 -3.13 -2.63 8.74
CA ASN A 65 -2.30 -3.81 8.56
C ASN A 65 -1.59 -4.18 9.86
N GLU A 66 -2.04 -5.27 10.47
CA GLU A 66 -1.43 -5.92 11.64
C GLU A 66 -0.71 -7.22 11.23
N GLY A 67 -0.98 -7.73 10.01
CA GLY A 67 -0.41 -8.94 9.45
C GLY A 67 0.64 -8.66 8.38
N THR A 68 0.62 -9.46 7.31
CA THR A 68 1.59 -9.36 6.22
C THR A 68 0.91 -8.98 4.91
N MET A 69 1.42 -7.95 4.26
CA MET A 69 1.12 -7.59 2.88
C MET A 69 2.38 -7.77 2.04
N LYS A 70 2.34 -8.70 1.06
CA LYS A 70 3.49 -9.05 0.25
C LYS A 70 3.18 -8.93 -1.24
N GLY A 71 3.92 -8.04 -1.93
CA GLY A 71 3.87 -7.89 -3.38
C GLY A 71 5.21 -8.23 -4.02
N GLU A 72 5.20 -8.82 -5.20
CA GLU A 72 6.44 -8.96 -5.97
C GLU A 72 6.86 -7.60 -6.53
N SER A 73 5.91 -6.82 -7.04
CA SER A 73 6.21 -5.53 -7.69
C SER A 73 6.04 -4.35 -6.74
N ILE A 74 4.95 -4.29 -6.00
CA ILE A 74 4.60 -3.18 -5.12
C ILE A 74 3.94 -3.75 -3.85
N GLY A 75 4.22 -3.19 -2.68
CA GLY A 75 3.57 -3.57 -1.43
C GLY A 75 2.12 -3.07 -1.34
N ILE A 76 1.87 -1.78 -1.50
CA ILE A 76 0.53 -1.18 -1.66
C ILE A 76 0.57 -0.27 -2.88
N TYR A 77 -0.32 -0.51 -3.84
CA TYR A 77 -0.39 0.27 -5.08
C TYR A 77 -1.64 1.13 -5.13
N MET A 78 -1.45 2.44 -5.01
CA MET A 78 -2.46 3.45 -5.22
C MET A 78 -2.34 3.98 -6.65
N SER A 79 -3.27 3.60 -7.52
CA SER A 79 -3.36 4.04 -8.93
C SER A 79 -4.63 4.86 -9.17
N GLY A 80 -5.00 5.66 -8.21
CA GLY A 80 -6.22 6.44 -8.09
C GLY A 80 -6.87 6.23 -6.72
N GLY A 81 -7.87 7.05 -6.40
CA GLY A 81 -8.60 6.95 -5.14
C GLY A 81 -7.88 7.54 -3.93
N LEU A 82 -8.49 7.36 -2.77
CA LEU A 82 -8.09 7.96 -1.50
C LEU A 82 -8.01 6.90 -0.40
N VAL A 83 -6.95 6.94 0.39
CA VAL A 83 -6.90 6.33 1.72
C VAL A 83 -6.82 7.47 2.73
N LYS A 84 -7.81 7.62 3.64
CA LYS A 84 -7.76 8.66 4.67
C LYS A 84 -6.71 8.32 5.73
N THR A 85 -6.69 7.08 6.21
CA THR A 85 -5.71 6.66 7.21
C THR A 85 -5.19 5.24 6.91
N LEU A 86 -3.88 5.10 6.78
CA LEU A 86 -3.16 3.83 6.77
C LEU A 86 -2.46 3.64 8.11
N ILE A 87 -2.82 2.59 8.85
CA ILE A 87 -2.17 2.17 10.09
C ILE A 87 -1.44 0.86 9.82
N ASN A 88 -0.11 0.88 9.94
CA ASN A 88 0.71 -0.31 9.77
C ASN A 88 1.49 -0.64 11.04
N SER A 89 1.11 -1.72 11.70
CA SER A 89 1.88 -2.35 12.78
C SER A 89 2.49 -3.69 12.37
N GLY A 90 2.09 -4.20 11.21
CA GLY A 90 2.61 -5.43 10.60
C GLY A 90 3.69 -5.15 9.56
N THR A 91 3.70 -5.95 8.51
CA THR A 91 4.69 -5.87 7.45
C THR A 91 4.05 -5.56 6.09
N ILE A 92 4.59 -4.55 5.42
CA ILE A 92 4.31 -4.27 4.01
C ILE A 92 5.64 -4.46 3.26
N ASN A 93 5.72 -5.49 2.41
CA ASN A 93 6.96 -5.90 1.77
C ASN A 93 6.82 -6.01 0.25
N GLN A 94 7.88 -5.60 -0.43
CA GLN A 94 8.06 -5.74 -1.87
C GLN A 94 9.42 -6.39 -2.15
N ASN A 95 9.45 -7.42 -3.01
CA ASN A 95 10.64 -8.27 -3.20
C ASN A 95 11.34 -8.10 -4.55
N ASN A 96 10.74 -7.47 -5.54
CA ASN A 96 11.34 -7.28 -6.85
C ASN A 96 12.48 -6.26 -6.80
N SER A 97 13.53 -6.46 -7.58
CA SER A 97 14.67 -5.55 -7.69
C SER A 97 14.50 -4.47 -8.77
N ALA A 98 13.34 -4.37 -9.42
CA ALA A 98 13.07 -3.34 -10.41
C ALA A 98 13.17 -1.94 -9.80
N THR A 99 13.78 -1.02 -10.51
CA THR A 99 14.06 0.35 -10.04
C THR A 99 12.80 1.20 -9.78
N TRP A 100 11.64 0.76 -10.27
CA TRP A 100 10.35 1.41 -10.06
C TRP A 100 9.51 0.77 -8.93
N ALA A 101 10.02 -0.29 -8.30
CA ALA A 101 9.34 -1.01 -7.25
C ALA A 101 9.26 -0.19 -5.95
N ALA A 102 8.25 -0.44 -5.14
CA ALA A 102 8.06 0.27 -3.88
C ALA A 102 7.29 -0.55 -2.83
N GLY A 103 7.54 -0.29 -1.56
CA GLY A 103 6.69 -0.77 -0.48
C GLY A 103 5.30 -0.15 -0.58
N ILE A 104 5.21 1.16 -0.73
CA ILE A 104 3.97 1.89 -1.05
C ILE A 104 4.22 2.77 -2.26
N LYS A 105 3.34 2.71 -3.27
CA LYS A 105 3.44 3.53 -4.48
C LYS A 105 2.17 4.31 -4.74
N LEU A 106 2.32 5.63 -4.95
CA LEU A 106 1.24 6.54 -5.26
C LEU A 106 1.41 7.14 -6.66
N GLN A 107 0.39 6.93 -7.52
CA GLN A 107 0.33 7.41 -8.90
C GLN A 107 -1.08 7.90 -9.24
N ASN A 108 -1.25 8.55 -10.41
CA ASN A 108 -2.55 8.89 -11.00
C ASN A 108 -3.45 9.66 -10.03
N ASN A 109 -2.92 10.72 -9.41
CA ASN A 109 -3.60 11.60 -8.46
C ASN A 109 -4.16 10.86 -7.21
N SER A 110 -3.62 9.70 -6.87
CA SER A 110 -3.99 9.01 -5.65
C SER A 110 -3.49 9.74 -4.41
N THR A 111 -4.18 9.56 -3.30
CA THR A 111 -3.83 10.20 -2.03
C THR A 111 -3.86 9.20 -0.89
N ILE A 112 -2.88 9.30 0.00
CA ILE A 112 -2.99 8.78 1.38
C ILE A 112 -2.83 9.99 2.29
N GLU A 113 -3.89 10.33 3.05
CA GLU A 113 -3.85 11.53 3.91
C GLU A 113 -2.93 11.34 5.11
N ASN A 114 -3.05 10.18 5.79
CA ASN A 114 -2.26 9.89 6.98
C ASN A 114 -1.67 8.48 6.90
N ILE A 115 -0.37 8.35 7.16
CA ILE A 115 0.33 7.08 7.35
C ILE A 115 0.86 7.05 8.77
N ILE A 116 0.44 6.06 9.56
CA ILE A 116 0.95 5.79 10.91
C ILE A 116 1.65 4.44 10.85
N ASN A 117 2.98 4.44 10.99
CA ASN A 117 3.79 3.24 10.88
C ASN A 117 4.52 2.94 12.18
N THR A 118 4.15 1.84 12.81
CA THR A 118 4.86 1.23 13.96
C THR A 118 5.48 -0.12 13.59
N GLY A 119 5.19 -0.61 12.37
CA GLY A 119 5.70 -1.85 11.81
C GLY A 119 6.78 -1.62 10.74
N SER A 120 6.79 -2.45 9.72
CA SER A 120 7.80 -2.40 8.68
C SER A 120 7.19 -2.13 7.30
N ILE A 121 7.73 -1.15 6.58
CA ILE A 121 7.48 -0.91 5.16
C ILE A 121 8.82 -1.07 4.44
N ARG A 122 8.96 -2.10 3.59
CA ARG A 122 10.25 -2.44 2.97
C ARG A 122 10.15 -2.69 1.47
N SER A 123 11.22 -2.30 0.76
CA SER A 123 11.34 -2.54 -0.67
C SER A 123 12.81 -2.68 -1.09
N ASN A 124 13.03 -3.44 -2.15
CA ASN A 124 14.33 -3.50 -2.83
C ASN A 124 14.59 -2.26 -3.73
N ALA A 125 13.67 -1.29 -3.79
CA ALA A 125 13.88 -0.02 -4.46
C ALA A 125 13.50 1.15 -3.55
N PHE A 126 12.24 1.57 -3.51
CA PHE A 126 11.77 2.66 -2.66
C PHE A 126 10.87 2.15 -1.53
N GLY A 127 11.07 2.59 -0.29
CA GLY A 127 10.13 2.29 0.80
C GLY A 127 8.75 2.87 0.48
N ILE A 128 8.67 4.17 0.24
CA ILE A 128 7.48 4.88 -0.27
C ILE A 128 7.88 5.65 -1.52
N SER A 129 7.10 5.53 -2.60
CA SER A 129 7.31 6.23 -3.87
C SER A 129 6.09 7.05 -4.26
N VAL A 130 6.29 8.34 -4.48
CA VAL A 130 5.26 9.28 -4.91
C VAL A 130 5.62 9.82 -6.29
N THR A 131 4.97 9.32 -7.34
CA THR A 131 5.29 9.64 -8.73
C THR A 131 4.12 10.28 -9.50
N GLY A 132 2.99 10.45 -8.89
CA GLY A 132 1.79 11.03 -9.50
C GLY A 132 0.62 11.07 -8.51
N GLY A 133 0.94 11.19 -7.24
CA GLY A 133 -0.02 11.29 -6.14
C GLY A 133 0.56 12.13 -5.01
N LYS A 134 -0.02 12.02 -3.82
CA LYS A 134 0.48 12.70 -2.62
C LYS A 134 0.20 11.89 -1.37
N PHE A 135 1.00 12.09 -0.34
CA PHE A 135 0.55 11.79 1.02
C PHE A 135 0.61 13.05 1.89
N GLY A 136 -0.30 13.14 2.86
CA GLY A 136 -0.37 14.26 3.78
C GLY A 136 0.66 14.10 4.89
N THR A 137 0.41 13.22 5.84
CA THR A 137 1.27 13.04 7.01
C THR A 137 1.85 11.64 7.06
N LEU A 138 3.15 11.51 7.33
CA LEU A 138 3.79 10.24 7.67
C LEU A 138 4.33 10.33 9.10
N THR A 139 3.82 9.48 9.98
CA THR A 139 4.31 9.31 11.34
C THR A 139 4.95 7.94 11.50
N ILE A 140 6.24 7.91 11.82
CA ILE A 140 6.99 6.70 12.15
C ILE A 140 7.29 6.75 13.65
N LYS A 141 6.86 5.74 14.42
CA LYS A 141 7.05 5.70 15.87
C LYS A 141 7.18 4.27 16.40
N ASN A 142 7.59 4.16 17.65
CA ASN A 142 7.69 2.88 18.36
C ASN A 142 8.53 1.82 17.63
N GLY A 143 9.66 2.22 17.02
CA GLY A 143 10.54 1.31 16.27
C GLY A 143 10.06 0.98 14.86
N GLY A 144 9.01 1.65 14.36
CA GLY A 144 8.55 1.52 12.99
C GLY A 144 9.65 1.83 11.98
N GLN A 145 9.63 1.16 10.84
CA GLN A 145 10.68 1.30 9.82
C GLN A 145 10.07 1.57 8.44
N VAL A 146 10.69 2.47 7.70
CA VAL A 146 10.51 2.62 6.25
C VAL A 146 11.87 2.43 5.61
N TYR A 147 12.01 1.38 4.80
CA TYR A 147 13.27 1.03 4.15
C TYR A 147 13.08 0.88 2.64
N GLY A 148 13.95 1.49 1.89
CA GLY A 148 14.14 1.27 0.47
C GLY A 148 15.62 1.20 0.15
N LYS A 149 16.05 0.25 -0.68
CA LYS A 149 17.45 0.09 -1.06
C LYS A 149 18.03 1.36 -1.70
N TYR A 150 17.22 2.08 -2.49
CA TYR A 150 17.63 3.33 -3.11
C TYR A 150 17.24 4.54 -2.28
N SER A 151 16.03 4.54 -1.71
CA SER A 151 15.55 5.60 -0.81
C SER A 151 14.41 5.08 0.06
N ALA A 152 14.38 5.49 1.32
CA ALA A 152 13.23 5.22 2.19
C ALA A 152 11.97 5.92 1.64
N ILE A 153 12.11 7.17 1.19
CA ILE A 153 11.02 7.96 0.58
C ILE A 153 11.55 8.60 -0.70
N GLY A 154 10.91 8.30 -1.82
CA GLY A 154 11.19 8.88 -3.13
C GLY A 154 10.01 9.72 -3.63
N VAL A 155 10.25 10.98 -3.98
CA VAL A 155 9.24 11.93 -4.46
C VAL A 155 9.63 12.42 -5.84
N GLY A 156 8.71 12.31 -6.79
CA GLY A 156 8.89 12.84 -8.14
C GLY A 156 8.96 14.37 -8.16
N ARG A 157 9.62 14.96 -9.16
CA ARG A 157 9.95 16.38 -9.23
C ARG A 157 8.78 17.36 -9.08
N SER A 158 7.56 16.97 -9.42
CA SER A 158 6.35 17.81 -9.37
C SER A 158 5.37 17.35 -8.29
N GLN A 159 5.83 16.59 -7.31
CA GLN A 159 4.96 16.03 -6.28
C GLN A 159 5.20 16.69 -4.92
N THR A 160 4.16 16.71 -4.11
CA THR A 160 4.21 17.32 -2.77
C THR A 160 4.20 16.23 -1.70
N LEU A 161 5.08 16.34 -0.73
CA LEU A 161 4.99 15.69 0.56
C LEU A 161 4.28 16.63 1.55
N GLY A 162 3.51 16.04 2.46
CA GLY A 162 3.07 16.71 3.66
C GLY A 162 4.09 16.55 4.80
N ASP A 163 3.61 16.45 6.02
CA ASP A 163 4.45 16.45 7.22
C ASP A 163 5.08 15.08 7.49
N LEU A 164 6.31 15.09 7.98
CA LEU A 164 7.06 13.90 8.35
C LEU A 164 7.46 13.96 9.84
N TYR A 165 6.98 12.99 10.63
CA TYR A 165 7.30 12.83 12.05
C TYR A 165 8.02 11.50 12.25
N ILE A 166 9.25 11.54 12.81
CA ILE A 166 10.10 10.37 13.06
C ILE A 166 10.50 10.34 14.53
#